data_d2388ba35e6a9a5ab5ed135cd4b9dcf8
#
_entry.id   d2388ba35e6a9a5ab5ed135cd4b9dcf8
#
_cell.length_a   1.000
_cell.length_b   1.000
_cell.length_c   1.000
_cell.angle_alpha   90.00
_cell.angle_beta   90.00
_cell.angle_gamma   90.00
#
_symmetry.space_group_name_H-M   'P 1'
#
loop_
_entity.id
_entity.type
_entity.pdbx_description
1 polymer ?
#
loop_
_entity_poly.entity_id
_entity_poly.type
_entity_poly.pdbx_seq_one_letter_code
_entity_poly.pdbx_strand_id
1 'polypeptide(L)'
;MSQWTHVIATFRAQGIDHPMFPQINWQNRMSKNVPHGSEGPLQIVVNVSRDFGRVDTVVTVWGDLRDYDDEAEIMTYFTSIIPTPQQGAFIGEGVVRIRIEECGDDPEREYHYKFVGDGQSGEWMSIKR
;
A
#
# COMPACT_ATOMS: atom_id res chain seq x y z
N MET A 1 -4.23 -10.03 26.56
CA MET A 1 -5.09 -9.46 25.51
C MET A 1 -4.33 -9.34 24.21
N SER A 2 -4.98 -9.68 23.12
CA SER A 2 -4.38 -9.49 21.81
C SER A 2 -4.51 -8.03 21.36
N GLN A 3 -3.48 -7.51 20.72
CA GLN A 3 -3.53 -6.19 20.11
C GLN A 3 -3.82 -6.35 18.62
N TRP A 4 -4.80 -5.62 18.12
CA TRP A 4 -5.21 -5.67 16.73
C TRP A 4 -4.84 -4.39 16.01
N THR A 5 -4.33 -4.55 14.80
CA THR A 5 -4.05 -3.44 13.89
C THR A 5 -4.89 -3.61 12.64
N HIS A 6 -5.70 -2.60 12.34
CA HIS A 6 -6.59 -2.60 11.19
C HIS A 6 -6.01 -1.73 10.11
N VAL A 7 -5.91 -2.27 8.89
CA VAL A 7 -5.31 -1.57 7.75
C VAL A 7 -6.32 -1.50 6.61
N ILE A 8 -6.49 -0.31 6.06
CA ILE A 8 -7.23 -0.10 4.82
C ILE A 8 -6.38 0.82 3.96
N ALA A 9 -6.06 0.36 2.75
CA ALA A 9 -5.25 1.14 1.83
C ALA A 9 -5.74 0.92 0.42
N THR A 10 -5.65 1.96 -0.40
CA THR A 10 -5.89 1.85 -1.83
C THR A 10 -5.01 2.85 -2.55
N PHE A 11 -4.51 2.46 -3.72
CA PHE A 11 -3.76 3.39 -4.56
C PHE A 11 -4.00 3.07 -6.02
N ARG A 12 -3.80 4.09 -6.86
CA ARG A 12 -3.89 3.98 -8.30
C ARG A 12 -2.51 4.14 -8.89
N ALA A 13 -2.09 3.15 -9.69
CA ALA A 13 -0.84 3.19 -10.41
C ALA A 13 -1.12 3.29 -11.91
N GLN A 14 -0.31 4.05 -12.61
CA GLN A 14 -0.41 4.24 -14.05
C GLN A 14 0.87 3.82 -14.71
N GLY A 15 0.77 3.27 -15.92
CA GLY A 15 1.92 2.83 -16.67
C GLY A 15 1.67 2.89 -18.16
N ILE A 16 2.71 2.59 -18.93
CA ILE A 16 2.67 2.57 -20.38
C ILE A 16 2.53 1.13 -20.84
N ASP A 17 1.55 0.85 -21.68
CA ASP A 17 1.37 -0.47 -22.29
C ASP A 17 2.14 -0.49 -23.61
N HIS A 18 3.44 -0.78 -23.52
CA HIS A 18 4.34 -0.80 -24.67
C HIS A 18 5.34 -1.94 -24.49
N PRO A 19 5.69 -2.66 -25.59
CA PRO A 19 6.62 -3.80 -25.47
C PRO A 19 7.99 -3.48 -24.90
N MET A 20 8.44 -2.23 -25.01
CA MET A 20 9.74 -1.81 -24.46
C MET A 20 9.72 -1.60 -22.94
N PHE A 21 8.55 -1.56 -22.33
CA PHE A 21 8.42 -1.38 -20.89
C PHE A 21 7.83 -2.63 -20.27
N PRO A 22 8.60 -3.35 -19.43
CA PRO A 22 8.06 -4.52 -18.74
C PRO A 22 6.88 -4.10 -17.85
N GLN A 23 5.80 -4.86 -17.95
CA GLN A 23 4.64 -4.60 -17.08
C GLN A 23 4.95 -5.04 -15.68
N ILE A 24 4.60 -4.21 -14.71
CA ILE A 24 4.70 -4.58 -13.30
C ILE A 24 3.60 -5.58 -12.97
N ASN A 25 3.98 -6.72 -12.43
CA ASN A 25 3.01 -7.64 -11.85
C ASN A 25 2.71 -7.18 -10.43
N TRP A 26 1.66 -6.38 -10.29
CA TRP A 26 1.31 -5.78 -9.01
C TRP A 26 0.92 -6.82 -7.95
N GLN A 27 0.29 -7.94 -8.37
CA GLN A 27 -0.03 -8.99 -7.42
C GLN A 27 1.23 -9.58 -6.77
N ASN A 28 2.25 -9.89 -7.59
CA ASN A 28 3.53 -10.37 -7.08
C ASN A 28 4.24 -9.32 -6.25
N ARG A 29 4.25 -8.09 -6.74
CA ARG A 29 4.93 -6.99 -6.05
C ARG A 29 4.36 -6.75 -4.67
N MET A 30 3.02 -6.72 -4.57
CA MET A 30 2.33 -6.50 -3.29
C MET A 30 2.44 -7.68 -2.34
N SER A 31 2.63 -8.89 -2.88
CA SER A 31 2.71 -10.09 -2.04
C SER A 31 4.06 -10.28 -1.37
N LYS A 32 5.09 -9.54 -1.81
CA LYS A 32 6.42 -9.64 -1.20
C LYS A 32 6.46 -8.86 0.10
N ASN A 33 6.89 -9.54 1.17
CA ASN A 33 7.06 -8.92 2.49
C ASN A 33 5.78 -8.27 3.02
N VAL A 34 4.61 -8.78 2.60
CA VAL A 34 3.35 -8.24 3.09
C VAL A 34 3.26 -8.42 4.61
N PRO A 35 2.86 -7.38 5.36
CA PRO A 35 2.70 -7.51 6.80
C PRO A 35 1.70 -8.59 7.17
N HIS A 36 2.02 -9.36 8.18
CA HIS A 36 1.13 -10.41 8.67
C HIS A 36 1.16 -10.47 10.20
N GLY A 37 0.01 -10.69 10.77
CA GLY A 37 -0.14 -10.94 12.20
C GLY A 37 -0.16 -12.44 12.48
N SER A 38 -0.51 -12.79 13.71
CA SER A 38 -0.55 -14.21 14.13
C SER A 38 -1.62 -15.03 13.40
N GLU A 39 -2.59 -14.40 12.76
CA GLU A 39 -3.66 -15.06 12.03
C GLU A 39 -3.55 -14.91 10.51
N GLY A 40 -2.48 -14.35 10.00
CA GLY A 40 -2.24 -14.27 8.57
C GLY A 40 -1.89 -12.89 8.06
N PRO A 41 -1.69 -12.77 6.75
CA PRO A 41 -1.30 -11.51 6.11
C PRO A 41 -2.49 -10.62 5.78
N LEU A 42 -2.17 -9.38 5.40
CA LEU A 42 -3.15 -8.49 4.79
C LEU A 42 -3.66 -9.08 3.46
N GLN A 43 -4.88 -8.74 3.12
CA GLN A 43 -5.51 -9.14 1.85
C GLN A 43 -5.17 -8.12 0.77
N ILE A 44 -4.99 -8.60 -0.46
CA ILE A 44 -4.61 -7.77 -1.60
C ILE A 44 -5.54 -8.06 -2.77
N VAL A 45 -6.12 -7.01 -3.37
CA VAL A 45 -6.88 -7.12 -4.61
C VAL A 45 -6.30 -6.15 -5.63
N VAL A 46 -6.01 -6.65 -6.82
CA VAL A 46 -5.43 -5.87 -7.91
C VAL A 46 -6.42 -5.89 -9.08
N ASN A 47 -6.82 -4.71 -9.54
CA ASN A 47 -7.67 -4.52 -10.70
C ASN A 47 -6.91 -3.76 -11.76
N VAL A 48 -6.75 -4.37 -12.95
CA VAL A 48 -5.98 -3.79 -14.04
C VAL A 48 -6.92 -3.47 -15.19
N SER A 49 -6.78 -2.26 -15.73
CA SER A 49 -7.51 -1.80 -16.90
C SER A 49 -6.50 -1.29 -17.94
N ARG A 50 -6.68 -1.71 -19.21
CA ARG A 50 -5.83 -1.29 -20.31
C ARG A 50 -6.65 -0.56 -21.34
N ASP A 51 -6.19 0.64 -21.74
CA ASP A 51 -6.89 1.45 -22.70
C ASP A 51 -5.93 2.44 -23.36
N PHE A 52 -5.95 2.47 -24.69
CA PHE A 52 -5.20 3.43 -25.51
C PHE A 52 -3.71 3.55 -25.12
N GLY A 53 -3.04 2.41 -24.96
CA GLY A 53 -1.61 2.39 -24.64
C GLY A 53 -1.29 2.71 -23.19
N ARG A 54 -2.28 2.79 -22.31
CA ARG A 54 -2.09 2.99 -20.87
C ARG A 54 -2.55 1.78 -20.08
N VAL A 55 -1.85 1.54 -18.99
CA VAL A 55 -2.24 0.55 -18.00
C VAL A 55 -2.61 1.30 -16.73
N ASP A 56 -3.82 1.12 -16.27
CA ASP A 56 -4.33 1.74 -15.05
C ASP A 56 -4.64 0.63 -14.06
N THR A 57 -4.01 0.68 -12.89
CA THR A 57 -4.13 -0.38 -11.88
C THR A 57 -4.61 0.22 -10.57
N VAL A 58 -5.66 -0.36 -10.01
CA VAL A 58 -6.11 -0.01 -8.65
C VAL A 58 -5.78 -1.18 -7.74
N VAL A 59 -5.01 -0.90 -6.70
CA VAL A 59 -4.63 -1.89 -5.69
C VAL A 59 -5.32 -1.54 -4.38
N THR A 60 -5.98 -2.52 -3.79
CA THR A 60 -6.60 -2.39 -2.48
C THR A 60 -5.97 -3.41 -1.54
N VAL A 61 -5.55 -2.93 -0.36
CA VAL A 61 -4.93 -3.75 0.68
C VAL A 61 -5.72 -3.50 1.96
N TRP A 62 -6.14 -4.59 2.62
CA TRP A 62 -6.87 -4.45 3.87
C TRP A 62 -6.67 -5.67 4.75
N GLY A 63 -7.00 -5.51 5.99
CA GLY A 63 -7.05 -6.63 6.91
C GLY A 63 -6.86 -6.22 8.35
N ASP A 64 -6.98 -7.23 9.18
CA ASP A 64 -6.86 -7.10 10.62
C ASP A 64 -5.70 -8.00 11.07
N LEU A 65 -4.66 -7.35 11.60
CA LEU A 65 -3.46 -8.05 12.02
C LEU A 65 -3.49 -8.24 13.54
N ARG A 66 -3.55 -9.49 13.97
CA ARG A 66 -3.58 -9.84 15.38
C ARG A 66 -2.15 -9.88 15.93
N ASP A 67 -1.99 -9.41 17.16
CA ASP A 67 -0.70 -9.35 17.85
C ASP A 67 0.32 -8.51 17.07
N TYR A 68 -0.16 -7.38 16.54
CA TYR A 68 0.61 -6.52 15.65
C TYR A 68 0.38 -5.06 16.03
N ASP A 69 1.44 -4.29 16.18
CA ASP A 69 1.37 -2.89 16.56
C ASP A 69 2.41 -2.00 15.88
N ASP A 70 3.01 -2.48 14.79
CA ASP A 70 4.14 -1.80 14.14
C ASP A 70 3.70 -1.03 12.90
N GLU A 71 3.25 0.21 13.10
CA GLU A 71 2.87 1.11 12.01
C GLU A 71 4.04 1.39 11.08
N ALA A 72 5.26 1.54 11.62
CA ALA A 72 6.42 1.83 10.81
C ALA A 72 6.74 0.69 9.83
N GLU A 73 6.57 -0.57 10.24
CA GLU A 73 6.76 -1.72 9.36
C GLU A 73 5.75 -1.72 8.22
N ILE A 74 4.49 -1.38 8.51
CA ILE A 74 3.46 -1.28 7.48
C ILE A 74 3.84 -0.20 6.46
N MET A 75 4.31 0.97 6.90
CA MET A 75 4.70 2.04 5.99
C MET A 75 5.99 1.73 5.24
N THR A 76 6.91 0.96 5.83
CA THR A 76 8.08 0.45 5.11
C THR A 76 7.64 -0.45 3.95
N TYR A 77 6.64 -1.29 4.18
CA TYR A 77 6.06 -2.11 3.12
C TYR A 77 5.49 -1.24 1.98
N PHE A 78 4.64 -0.26 2.30
CA PHE A 78 4.06 0.61 1.28
C PHE A 78 5.10 1.46 0.56
N THR A 79 6.19 1.81 1.22
CA THR A 79 7.30 2.52 0.57
C THR A 79 8.06 1.60 -0.37
N SER A 80 8.24 0.34 0.01
CA SER A 80 9.00 -0.62 -0.80
C SER A 80 8.35 -0.95 -2.14
N ILE A 81 7.03 -0.76 -2.26
CA ILE A 81 6.31 -1.11 -3.49
C ILE A 81 6.27 0.04 -4.51
N ILE A 82 6.78 1.21 -4.17
CA ILE A 82 6.79 2.36 -5.09
C ILE A 82 7.71 2.06 -6.27
N PRO A 83 7.21 2.16 -7.52
CA PRO A 83 8.07 1.91 -8.69
C PRO A 83 9.13 2.99 -8.87
N THR A 84 10.24 2.61 -9.48
CA THR A 84 11.25 3.57 -9.92
C THR A 84 10.88 4.10 -11.32
N PRO A 85 11.38 5.29 -11.73
CA PRO A 85 11.06 5.84 -13.05
C PRO A 85 11.40 4.90 -14.21
N GLN A 86 12.43 4.07 -14.07
CA GLN A 86 12.85 3.14 -15.11
C GLN A 86 11.86 1.99 -15.34
N GLN A 87 10.94 1.78 -14.44
CA GLN A 87 9.95 0.70 -14.54
C GLN A 87 8.74 1.09 -15.39
N GLY A 88 8.67 2.32 -15.86
CA GLY A 88 7.59 2.76 -16.77
C GLY A 88 6.23 2.87 -16.08
N ALA A 89 6.21 2.97 -14.77
CA ALA A 89 4.97 3.08 -14.00
C ALA A 89 5.18 4.00 -12.79
N PHE A 90 4.10 4.59 -12.33
CA PHE A 90 4.12 5.45 -11.14
C PHE A 90 2.80 5.38 -10.41
N ILE A 91 2.84 5.69 -9.12
CA ILE A 91 1.63 5.82 -8.32
C ILE A 91 1.12 7.26 -8.48
N GLY A 92 -0.13 7.40 -8.91
CA GLY A 92 -0.74 8.72 -9.11
C GLY A 92 -1.43 9.26 -7.87
N GLU A 93 -2.03 8.37 -7.08
CA GLU A 93 -2.73 8.73 -5.87
C GLU A 93 -2.86 7.52 -4.96
N GLY A 94 -3.04 7.75 -3.69
CA GLY A 94 -3.25 6.66 -2.76
C GLY A 94 -3.46 7.15 -1.34
N VAL A 95 -4.07 6.29 -0.54
CA VAL A 95 -4.30 6.52 0.89
C VAL A 95 -4.01 5.25 1.67
N VAL A 96 -3.48 5.41 2.88
CA VAL A 96 -3.29 4.32 3.83
C VAL A 96 -3.84 4.79 5.17
N ARG A 97 -4.69 3.96 5.75
CA ARG A 97 -5.22 4.20 7.09
C ARG A 97 -4.88 3.01 7.99
N ILE A 98 -4.27 3.30 9.12
CA ILE A 98 -3.87 2.29 10.09
C ILE A 98 -4.48 2.66 11.43
N ARG A 99 -5.21 1.73 12.03
CA ARG A 99 -5.79 1.92 13.36
C ARG A 99 -5.32 0.79 14.25
N ILE A 100 -4.61 1.14 15.32
CA ILE A 100 -4.12 0.19 16.31
C ILE A 100 -5.01 0.31 17.53
N GLU A 101 -5.69 -0.77 17.89
CA GLU A 101 -6.61 -0.77 19.03
C GLU A 101 -5.87 -0.59 20.35
N GLU A 102 -6.54 0.00 21.33
CA GLU A 102 -5.98 0.08 22.67
C GLU A 102 -5.75 -1.32 23.24
N CYS A 103 -4.69 -1.46 24.00
CA CYS A 103 -4.34 -2.73 24.63
C CYS A 103 -3.68 -2.44 25.98
N GLY A 104 -4.31 -2.88 27.07
CA GLY A 104 -3.80 -2.58 28.40
C GLY A 104 -3.77 -1.08 28.65
N ASP A 105 -2.58 -0.56 28.95
CA ASP A 105 -2.36 0.88 29.17
C ASP A 105 -2.06 1.65 27.89
N ASP A 106 -1.92 0.97 26.76
CA ASP A 106 -1.63 1.62 25.46
C ASP A 106 -2.94 2.12 24.85
N PRO A 107 -3.06 3.44 24.57
CA PRO A 107 -4.27 3.99 23.96
C PRO A 107 -4.39 3.59 22.49
N GLU A 108 -5.61 3.74 21.95
CA GLU A 108 -5.84 3.59 20.54
C GLU A 108 -5.03 4.64 19.75
N ARG A 109 -4.46 4.23 18.64
CA ARG A 109 -3.67 5.10 17.76
C ARG A 109 -4.19 4.99 16.33
N GLU A 110 -4.30 6.11 15.65
CA GLU A 110 -4.69 6.18 14.25
C GLU A 110 -3.64 6.92 13.45
N TYR A 111 -3.35 6.37 12.25
CA TYR A 111 -2.39 6.95 11.31
C TYR A 111 -3.04 7.05 9.94
N HIS A 112 -2.88 8.19 9.30
CA HIS A 112 -3.38 8.43 7.96
C HIS A 112 -2.26 8.94 7.08
N TYR A 113 -2.13 8.34 5.91
CA TYR A 113 -1.11 8.73 4.93
C TYR A 113 -1.79 8.92 3.59
N LYS A 114 -1.26 9.85 2.81
CA LYS A 114 -1.61 9.96 1.40
C LYS A 114 -0.34 9.94 0.56
N PHE A 115 -0.45 9.47 -0.67
CA PHE A 115 0.65 9.49 -1.61
C PHE A 115 0.73 10.85 -2.28
N VAL A 116 1.92 11.44 -2.28
CA VAL A 116 2.19 12.73 -2.92
C VAL A 116 3.34 12.53 -3.90
N GLY A 117 3.08 12.82 -5.17
CA GLY A 117 4.09 12.64 -6.21
C GLY A 117 3.79 13.48 -7.44
N ASP A 118 4.77 13.56 -8.32
CA ASP A 118 4.71 14.36 -9.54
C ASP A 118 4.66 13.50 -10.82
N GLY A 119 4.41 12.20 -10.69
CA GLY A 119 4.40 11.27 -11.80
C GLY A 119 5.74 10.62 -12.08
N GLN A 120 6.82 11.06 -11.46
CA GLN A 120 8.15 10.47 -11.58
C GLN A 120 8.68 9.96 -10.25
N SER A 121 8.39 10.67 -9.19
CA SER A 121 8.77 10.27 -7.84
C SER A 121 7.65 10.66 -6.89
N GLY A 122 7.63 10.04 -5.73
CA GLY A 122 6.64 10.35 -4.72
C GLY A 122 6.89 9.60 -3.43
N GLU A 123 6.12 9.96 -2.43
CA GLU A 123 6.25 9.36 -1.11
C GLU A 123 4.91 9.36 -0.37
N TRP A 124 4.81 8.51 0.62
CA TRP A 124 3.67 8.50 1.52
C TRP A 124 3.89 9.54 2.61
N MET A 125 2.95 10.46 2.73
CA MET A 125 3.04 11.55 3.69
C MET A 125 1.94 11.43 4.74
N SER A 126 2.32 11.61 5.99
CA SER A 126 1.38 11.60 7.10
C SER A 126 0.43 12.78 7.00
N ILE A 127 -0.86 12.51 7.15
CA ILE A 127 -1.90 13.55 7.20
C ILE A 127 -2.21 13.81 8.66
N LYS A 128 -1.99 15.03 9.10
CA LYS A 128 -2.36 15.44 10.45
C LYS A 128 -3.83 15.82 10.47
N ARG A 129 -4.51 15.33 11.47
CA ARG A 129 -5.88 15.75 11.76
C ARG A 129 -5.89 16.98 12.63
#